data_0d848d107731fba0ee898e18f5a0999a
#
_entry.id   0d848d107731fba0ee898e18f5a0999a
#
_cell.length_a   1.000
_cell.length_b   1.000
_cell.length_c   1.000
_cell.angle_alpha   90.00
_cell.angle_beta   90.00
_cell.angle_gamma   90.00
#
_symmetry.space_group_name_H-M   'P 1'
#
loop_
_entity.id
_entity.type
_entity.pdbx_description
1 polymer ?
#
loop_
_entity_poly.entity_id
_entity_poly.type
_entity_poly.pdbx_seq_one_letter_code
_entity_poly.pdbx_strand_id
1 'polypeptide(L)'
;MSSKFLSCILVACAVSLSHAAESCDASFTEQYHDRARIVDSLRPDKGGQMRVFALDGSEFTAGQARWMQGRLHKVEEACVRGDQVRAVQLLADVQELLESHHKAL
;
A
#
# COMPACT_ATOMS: atom_id res chain seq x y z
N MET A 1 -39.88 -4.24 -19.11
CA MET A 1 -39.79 -3.79 -17.71
C MET A 1 -38.68 -4.49 -16.98
N SER A 2 -38.71 -5.80 -16.93
CA SER A 2 -37.69 -6.56 -16.20
C SER A 2 -36.32 -6.41 -16.79
N SER A 3 -36.17 -6.13 -18.07
CA SER A 3 -34.85 -5.97 -18.68
C SER A 3 -34.07 -4.79 -18.10
N LYS A 4 -34.78 -3.78 -17.63
CA LYS A 4 -34.09 -2.63 -17.03
C LYS A 4 -33.44 -2.99 -15.72
N PHE A 5 -34.09 -3.84 -14.94
CA PHE A 5 -33.52 -4.28 -13.67
C PHE A 5 -32.27 -5.12 -13.89
N LEU A 6 -32.31 -5.98 -14.90
CA LEU A 6 -31.17 -6.83 -15.23
C LEU A 6 -29.97 -5.99 -15.60
N SER A 7 -30.20 -4.93 -16.38
CA SER A 7 -29.09 -4.04 -16.75
C SER A 7 -28.44 -3.40 -15.54
N CYS A 8 -29.23 -2.93 -14.60
CA CYS A 8 -28.71 -2.32 -13.39
C CYS A 8 -27.90 -3.31 -12.56
N ILE A 9 -28.38 -4.54 -12.46
CA ILE A 9 -27.68 -5.58 -11.72
C ILE A 9 -26.31 -5.86 -12.34
N LEU A 10 -26.25 -5.95 -13.65
CA LEU A 10 -25.00 -6.19 -14.36
C LEU A 10 -24.00 -5.09 -14.12
N VAL A 11 -24.44 -3.84 -14.15
CA VAL A 11 -23.56 -2.71 -13.89
C VAL A 11 -23.01 -2.78 -12.47
N ALA A 12 -23.86 -3.09 -11.50
CA ALA A 12 -23.43 -3.20 -10.11
C ALA A 12 -22.38 -4.30 -9.94
N CYS A 13 -22.57 -5.44 -10.59
CA CYS A 13 -21.61 -6.54 -10.54
C CYS A 13 -20.27 -6.13 -11.12
N ALA A 14 -20.27 -5.43 -12.25
CA ALA A 14 -19.04 -4.98 -12.89
C ALA A 14 -18.25 -4.05 -11.98
N VAL A 15 -18.94 -3.12 -11.31
CA VAL A 15 -18.30 -2.21 -10.37
C VAL A 15 -17.70 -2.99 -9.21
N SER A 16 -18.44 -3.95 -8.67
CA SER A 16 -17.94 -4.77 -7.56
C SER A 16 -16.68 -5.51 -7.94
N LEU A 17 -16.62 -6.09 -9.13
CA LEU A 17 -15.46 -6.83 -9.59
C LEU A 17 -14.25 -5.92 -9.76
N SER A 18 -14.45 -4.72 -10.31
CA SER A 18 -13.34 -3.81 -10.54
C SER A 18 -12.73 -3.29 -9.24
N HIS A 19 -13.49 -3.33 -8.15
CA HIS A 19 -13.01 -2.87 -6.85
C HIS A 19 -12.76 -4.00 -5.86
N ALA A 20 -12.66 -5.23 -6.33
CA ALA A 20 -12.41 -6.38 -5.45
C ALA A 20 -11.11 -6.22 -4.68
N ALA A 21 -10.07 -5.64 -5.31
CA ALA A 21 -8.79 -5.42 -4.67
C ALA A 21 -8.82 -4.27 -3.68
N GLU A 22 -9.90 -3.48 -3.68
CA GLU A 22 -10.02 -2.29 -2.83
C GLU A 22 -11.14 -2.46 -1.81
N SER A 23 -11.19 -3.63 -1.15
CA SER A 23 -12.21 -3.86 -0.13
C SER A 23 -11.95 -3.06 1.15
N CYS A 24 -10.76 -2.47 1.30
CA CYS A 24 -10.51 -1.49 2.34
C CYS A 24 -11.17 -0.16 1.96
N ASP A 25 -11.48 0.68 2.96
CA ASP A 25 -12.14 1.94 2.66
C ASP A 25 -11.22 2.90 1.88
N ALA A 26 -11.82 3.92 1.27
CA ALA A 26 -11.09 4.84 0.39
C ALA A 26 -10.01 5.64 1.13
N SER A 27 -10.30 6.04 2.35
CA SER A 27 -9.34 6.79 3.16
C SER A 27 -8.09 5.97 3.45
N PHE A 28 -8.27 4.71 3.82
CA PHE A 28 -7.16 3.82 4.08
C PHE A 28 -6.37 3.54 2.80
N THR A 29 -7.06 3.29 1.71
CA THR A 29 -6.43 3.02 0.42
C THR A 29 -5.54 4.18 -0.01
N GLU A 30 -5.97 5.41 0.23
CA GLU A 30 -5.17 6.59 -0.07
C GLU A 30 -3.90 6.62 0.77
N GLN A 31 -4.00 6.34 2.06
CA GLN A 31 -2.83 6.27 2.93
C GLN A 31 -1.86 5.19 2.47
N TYR A 32 -2.39 4.05 2.09
CA TYR A 32 -1.58 2.95 1.56
C TYR A 32 -0.80 3.40 0.32
N HIS A 33 -1.48 4.04 -0.63
CA HIS A 33 -0.81 4.50 -1.85
C HIS A 33 0.27 5.53 -1.58
N ASP A 34 0.04 6.42 -0.62
CA ASP A 34 1.06 7.41 -0.25
C ASP A 34 2.32 6.74 0.29
N ARG A 35 2.16 5.76 1.15
CA ARG A 35 3.30 5.04 1.70
C ARG A 35 3.99 4.17 0.65
N ALA A 36 3.20 3.53 -0.19
CA ALA A 36 3.74 2.71 -1.27
C ALA A 36 4.59 3.53 -2.22
N ARG A 37 4.18 4.76 -2.55
CA ARG A 37 4.98 5.63 -3.40
C ARG A 37 6.34 5.93 -2.80
N ILE A 38 6.40 6.17 -1.50
CA ILE A 38 7.67 6.44 -0.83
C ILE A 38 8.57 5.21 -0.93
N VAL A 39 8.04 4.04 -0.58
CA VAL A 39 8.81 2.81 -0.61
C VAL A 39 9.27 2.47 -2.04
N ASP A 40 8.40 2.67 -3.02
CA ASP A 40 8.74 2.40 -4.41
C ASP A 40 9.77 3.39 -4.97
N SER A 41 9.90 4.55 -4.34
CA SER A 41 10.87 5.56 -4.77
C SER A 41 12.28 5.30 -4.24
N LEU A 42 12.44 4.33 -3.33
CA LEU A 42 13.76 4.04 -2.76
C LEU A 42 14.73 3.59 -3.83
N ARG A 43 15.90 4.19 -3.83
CA ARG A 43 16.95 3.89 -4.81
C ARG A 43 18.27 3.65 -4.11
N PRO A 44 19.09 2.73 -4.59
CA PRO A 44 20.38 2.48 -4.01
C PRO A 44 21.30 3.67 -4.24
N ASP A 45 22.26 3.83 -3.32
CA ASP A 45 23.29 4.83 -3.46
C ASP A 45 24.27 4.41 -4.57
N LYS A 46 24.91 5.40 -5.18
CA LYS A 46 25.88 5.17 -6.24
C LYS A 46 27.11 4.39 -5.76
N GLY A 47 27.38 4.44 -4.46
CA GLY A 47 28.54 3.75 -3.89
C GLY A 47 28.38 2.25 -3.79
N GLY A 48 27.25 1.68 -4.21
CA GLY A 48 27.01 0.25 -4.12
C GLY A 48 26.82 -0.25 -2.72
N GLN A 49 26.52 0.62 -1.79
CA GLN A 49 26.25 0.25 -0.41
C GLN A 49 24.90 -0.44 -0.30
N MET A 50 24.71 -1.22 0.77
CA MET A 50 23.45 -1.88 1.03
C MET A 50 22.44 -0.89 1.64
N ARG A 51 22.44 0.33 1.14
CA ARG A 51 21.56 1.41 1.59
C ARG A 51 20.76 1.97 0.43
N VAL A 52 19.56 2.42 0.75
CA VAL A 52 18.67 3.01 -0.23
C VAL A 52 18.13 4.33 0.33
N PHE A 53 17.77 5.23 -0.57
CA PHE A 53 17.34 6.57 -0.19
C PHE A 53 15.98 6.90 -0.80
N ALA A 54 15.13 7.55 0.01
CA ALA A 54 13.88 8.11 -0.47
C ALA A 54 14.15 9.48 -1.08
N LEU A 55 13.13 10.02 -1.75
CA LEU A 55 13.25 11.34 -2.37
C LEU A 55 13.48 12.47 -1.36
N ASP A 56 13.01 12.29 -0.13
CA ASP A 56 13.20 13.29 0.93
C ASP A 56 14.55 13.16 1.64
N GLY A 57 15.40 12.23 1.21
CA GLY A 57 16.69 12.02 1.81
C GLY A 57 16.74 11.00 2.93
N SER A 58 15.59 10.44 3.32
CA SER A 58 15.54 9.40 4.35
C SER A 58 16.33 8.18 3.89
N GLU A 59 17.07 7.59 4.80
CA GLU A 59 17.96 6.49 4.48
C GLU A 59 17.49 5.20 5.15
N PHE A 60 17.53 4.11 4.39
CA PHE A 60 17.14 2.78 4.88
C PHE A 60 18.16 1.76 4.41
N THR A 61 18.24 0.63 5.11
CA THR A 61 19.00 -0.50 4.58
C THR A 61 18.18 -1.20 3.49
N ALA A 62 18.88 -1.94 2.63
CA ALA A 62 18.20 -2.74 1.61
C ALA A 62 17.24 -3.75 2.24
N GLY A 63 17.63 -4.31 3.41
CA GLY A 63 16.76 -5.22 4.13
C GLY A 63 15.47 -4.56 4.63
N GLN A 64 15.60 -3.33 5.14
CA GLN A 64 14.42 -2.57 5.56
C GLN A 64 13.50 -2.27 4.38
N ALA A 65 14.07 -1.91 3.23
CA ALA A 65 13.28 -1.66 2.04
C ALA A 65 12.50 -2.90 1.62
N ARG A 66 13.15 -4.05 1.61
CA ARG A 66 12.47 -5.31 1.26
C ARG A 66 11.41 -5.67 2.28
N TRP A 67 11.67 -5.42 3.56
CA TRP A 67 10.69 -5.68 4.61
C TRP A 67 9.44 -4.82 4.40
N MET A 68 9.64 -3.53 4.10
CA MET A 68 8.51 -2.64 3.85
C MET A 68 7.71 -3.08 2.62
N GLN A 69 8.40 -3.45 1.54
CA GLN A 69 7.74 -3.93 0.33
C GLN A 69 6.90 -5.18 0.63
N GLY A 70 7.44 -6.09 1.42
CA GLY A 70 6.72 -7.29 1.81
C GLY A 70 5.49 -6.97 2.65
N ARG A 71 5.60 -6.04 3.58
CA ARG A 71 4.46 -5.61 4.39
C ARG A 71 3.37 -4.96 3.55
N LEU A 72 3.76 -4.10 2.61
CA LEU A 72 2.79 -3.45 1.73
C LEU A 72 2.05 -4.47 0.86
N HIS A 73 2.75 -5.49 0.40
CA HIS A 73 2.11 -6.56 -0.34
C HIS A 73 1.07 -7.29 0.52
N LYS A 74 1.40 -7.52 1.78
CA LYS A 74 0.45 -8.15 2.71
C LYS A 74 -0.74 -7.24 3.01
N VAL A 75 -0.55 -5.92 3.00
CA VAL A 75 -1.66 -4.98 3.13
C VAL A 75 -2.65 -5.21 1.98
N GLU A 76 -2.15 -5.29 0.75
CA GLU A 76 -3.00 -5.55 -0.41
C GLU A 76 -3.77 -6.86 -0.26
N GLU A 77 -3.08 -7.91 0.16
CA GLU A 77 -3.72 -9.21 0.36
C GLU A 77 -4.82 -9.14 1.41
N ALA A 78 -4.55 -8.45 2.51
CA ALA A 78 -5.54 -8.30 3.58
C ALA A 78 -6.76 -7.54 3.07
N CYS A 79 -6.56 -6.48 2.29
CA CYS A 79 -7.67 -5.72 1.72
C CYS A 79 -8.51 -6.57 0.76
N VAL A 80 -7.86 -7.38 -0.07
CA VAL A 80 -8.56 -8.28 -0.98
C VAL A 80 -9.44 -9.26 -0.21
N ARG A 81 -8.98 -9.73 0.95
CA ARG A 81 -9.75 -10.64 1.78
C ARG A 81 -10.81 -9.94 2.61
N GLY A 82 -10.87 -8.61 2.58
CA GLY A 82 -11.81 -7.86 3.39
C GLY A 82 -11.38 -7.71 4.86
N ASP A 83 -10.11 -7.92 5.15
CA ASP A 83 -9.57 -7.83 6.51
C ASP A 83 -8.87 -6.49 6.71
N GLN A 84 -9.67 -5.43 6.85
CA GLN A 84 -9.12 -4.09 7.01
C GLN A 84 -8.38 -3.91 8.34
N VAL A 85 -8.80 -4.59 9.39
CA VAL A 85 -8.12 -4.52 10.69
C VAL A 85 -6.68 -4.96 10.52
N ARG A 86 -6.47 -6.09 9.85
CA ARG A 86 -5.12 -6.59 9.60
C ARG A 86 -4.33 -5.66 8.70
N ALA A 87 -4.98 -5.13 7.66
CA ALA A 87 -4.34 -4.20 6.74
C ALA A 87 -3.84 -2.95 7.47
N VAL A 88 -4.66 -2.39 8.36
CA VAL A 88 -4.28 -1.22 9.16
C VAL A 88 -3.04 -1.51 10.00
N GLN A 89 -3.00 -2.68 10.66
CA GLN A 89 -1.86 -3.06 11.49
C GLN A 89 -0.58 -3.17 10.66
N LEU A 90 -0.67 -3.81 9.51
CA LEU A 90 0.48 -3.99 8.62
C LEU A 90 1.01 -2.65 8.10
N LEU A 91 0.10 -1.76 7.72
CA LEU A 91 0.50 -0.44 7.24
C LEU A 91 1.12 0.40 8.36
N ALA A 92 0.59 0.28 9.58
CA ALA A 92 1.14 0.99 10.72
C ALA A 92 2.61 0.63 10.96
N ASP A 93 2.98 -0.64 10.76
CA ASP A 93 4.36 -1.07 10.89
C ASP A 93 5.27 -0.34 9.90
N VAL A 94 4.82 -0.19 8.66
CA VAL A 94 5.57 0.53 7.64
C VAL A 94 5.67 2.02 7.98
N GLN A 95 4.56 2.61 8.39
CA GLN A 95 4.52 4.03 8.77
C GLN A 95 5.48 4.32 9.93
N GLU A 96 5.52 3.43 10.91
CA GLU A 96 6.41 3.60 12.06
C GLU A 96 7.87 3.63 11.62
N LEU A 97 8.26 2.73 10.74
CA LEU A 97 9.64 2.71 10.25
C LEU A 97 9.96 3.97 9.43
N LEU A 98 9.06 4.38 8.56
CA LEU A 98 9.26 5.59 7.75
C LEU A 98 9.39 6.83 8.64
N GLU A 99 8.53 6.96 9.64
CA GLU A 99 8.56 8.10 10.54
C GLU A 99 9.81 8.17 11.39
N SER A 100 10.26 7.03 11.89
CA SER A 100 11.46 7.00 12.72
C SER A 100 12.70 7.45 11.96
N HIS A 101 12.79 7.12 10.67
CA HIS A 101 13.91 7.55 9.84
C HIS A 101 13.78 9.00 9.41
N HIS A 102 12.57 9.45 9.17
CA HIS A 102 12.34 10.85 8.83
C HIS A 102 12.74 11.77 9.99
N LYS A 103 12.43 11.39 11.21
CA LYS A 103 12.77 12.18 12.40
C LYS A 103 14.27 12.25 12.64
N ALA A 104 15.03 11.33 12.13
CA ALA A 104 16.48 11.32 12.29
C ALA A 104 17.17 12.41 11.45
N LEU A 105 16.45 12.96 10.51
CA LEU A 105 16.97 14.03 9.67
C LEU A 105 16.81 15.39 10.35
#